data_d35f5c58fc427b34ac43ca56133fe3e7
#
_entry.id   d35f5c58fc427b34ac43ca56133fe3e7
#
_cell.length_a   1.000
_cell.length_b   1.000
_cell.length_c   1.000
_cell.angle_alpha   90.00
_cell.angle_beta   90.00
_cell.angle_gamma   90.00
#
_symmetry.space_group_name_H-M   'P 1'
#
loop_
_entity.id
_entity.type
_entity.pdbx_description
1 polymer ?
#
loop_
_entity_poly.entity_id
_entity_poly.type
_entity_poly.pdbx_seq_one_letter_code
_entity_poly.pdbx_strand_id
1 'polypeptide(L)'
;MINMSDTFNAVLPAEWAPQSGIQLTWPHAGTDWAHMLTEVQACFAAIAREIAQRELLLIVTPEPEEVKKQISATVNMQNVRFMECETNDTWARDHGAITMLDSEGASLLDFMFNGWGLKFASDKDNLITRQAVESGFLNGRYVNRLGFILEGGSIESDGLGTLLTTSECLLSPNRNGQMSRDEIEDYLCSVFHLKQVLWLDHGYLAGDDTDSHVDTLARLCSPDTIAYVQCTDTQDEHYEALHQM
;
A
#
# COMPACT_ATOMS: atom_id res chain seq x y z
N MET A 1 28.31 -0.66 -1.46
CA MET A 1 28.49 0.36 -2.50
C MET A 1 27.23 0.30 -3.36
N ILE A 2 26.30 1.23 -3.14
CA ILE A 2 25.08 1.36 -3.94
C ILE A 2 25.49 1.98 -5.26
N ASN A 3 25.21 1.29 -6.36
CA ASN A 3 25.54 1.74 -7.70
C ASN A 3 24.63 2.94 -8.06
N MET A 4 25.15 4.16 -8.01
CA MET A 4 24.45 5.43 -8.26
C MET A 4 24.30 5.78 -9.76
N SER A 5 24.27 4.81 -10.68
CA SER A 5 24.32 5.09 -12.11
C SER A 5 23.02 4.85 -12.90
N ASP A 6 21.89 4.64 -12.25
CA ASP A 6 20.61 4.54 -12.94
C ASP A 6 19.78 5.82 -12.76
N THR A 7 20.24 6.90 -13.39
CA THR A 7 19.43 8.14 -13.54
C THR A 7 18.33 7.91 -14.59
N PHE A 8 17.38 7.06 -14.30
CA PHE A 8 16.11 7.03 -15.02
C PHE A 8 15.23 8.15 -14.46
N ASN A 9 14.54 8.87 -15.33
CA ASN A 9 13.48 9.82 -14.95
C ASN A 9 12.23 9.07 -14.44
N ALA A 10 12.41 8.14 -13.51
CA ALA A 10 11.32 7.39 -12.93
C ALA A 10 10.50 8.28 -11.99
N VAL A 11 9.18 8.16 -12.05
CA VAL A 11 8.22 8.95 -11.27
C VAL A 11 7.43 8.00 -10.38
N LEU A 12 7.23 8.38 -9.13
CA LEU A 12 6.19 7.79 -8.27
C LEU A 12 4.84 8.36 -8.72
N PRO A 13 3.95 7.55 -9.34
CA PRO A 13 2.69 8.05 -9.86
C PRO A 13 1.77 8.57 -8.75
N ALA A 14 0.89 9.51 -9.11
CA ALA A 14 -0.24 9.88 -8.26
C ALA A 14 -1.29 8.77 -8.22
N GLU A 15 -2.13 8.75 -7.18
CA GLU A 15 -3.20 7.76 -7.03
C GLU A 15 -4.23 7.77 -8.19
N TRP A 16 -4.41 8.91 -8.86
CA TRP A 16 -5.29 9.03 -10.02
C TRP A 16 -4.62 8.73 -11.37
N ALA A 17 -3.35 8.31 -11.36
CA ALA A 17 -2.66 7.91 -12.59
C ALA A 17 -3.31 6.64 -13.18
N PRO A 18 -3.28 6.46 -14.51
CA PRO A 18 -3.76 5.22 -15.14
C PRO A 18 -3.02 4.01 -14.57
N GLN A 19 -3.77 2.98 -14.22
CA GLN A 19 -3.24 1.71 -13.68
C GLN A 19 -3.56 0.55 -14.62
N SER A 20 -2.76 -0.51 -14.56
CA SER A 20 -2.92 -1.69 -15.41
C SER A 20 -3.74 -2.80 -14.76
N GLY A 21 -3.91 -2.75 -13.45
CA GLY A 21 -4.66 -3.73 -12.68
C GLY A 21 -4.51 -3.53 -11.19
N ILE A 22 -5.31 -4.25 -10.42
CA ILE A 22 -5.36 -4.21 -8.96
C ILE A 22 -5.01 -5.58 -8.40
N GLN A 23 -4.27 -5.60 -7.29
CA GLN A 23 -4.05 -6.79 -6.48
C GLN A 23 -5.01 -6.79 -5.29
N LEU A 24 -5.68 -7.91 -5.05
CA LEU A 24 -6.37 -8.23 -3.81
C LEU A 24 -5.71 -9.43 -3.15
N THR A 25 -5.46 -9.33 -1.85
CA THR A 25 -5.10 -10.48 -1.01
C THR A 25 -6.37 -10.97 -0.34
N TRP A 26 -6.78 -12.20 -0.66
CA TRP A 26 -8.12 -12.68 -0.35
C TRP A 26 -8.26 -13.10 1.12
N PRO A 27 -9.36 -12.72 1.82
CA PRO A 27 -9.59 -13.12 3.21
C PRO A 27 -9.87 -14.62 3.33
N HIS A 28 -9.22 -15.26 4.30
CA HIS A 28 -9.36 -16.67 4.63
C HIS A 28 -9.40 -16.89 6.15
N ALA A 29 -9.57 -18.12 6.59
CA ALA A 29 -9.74 -18.43 8.01
C ALA A 29 -8.49 -18.13 8.90
N GLY A 30 -7.34 -17.84 8.29
CA GLY A 30 -6.12 -17.44 8.99
C GLY A 30 -5.89 -15.94 9.07
N THR A 31 -6.79 -15.11 8.54
CA THR A 31 -6.72 -13.64 8.60
C THR A 31 -7.54 -13.09 9.78
N ASP A 32 -7.37 -11.83 10.11
CA ASP A 32 -8.13 -11.16 11.19
C ASP A 32 -9.65 -11.18 10.94
N TRP A 33 -10.06 -11.40 9.70
CA TRP A 33 -11.46 -11.49 9.28
C TRP A 33 -12.13 -12.84 9.59
N ALA A 34 -11.44 -13.81 10.22
CA ALA A 34 -11.95 -15.16 10.49
C ALA A 34 -13.31 -15.16 11.22
N HIS A 35 -13.53 -14.20 12.11
CA HIS A 35 -14.76 -14.09 12.91
C HIS A 35 -16.00 -13.62 12.12
N MET A 36 -15.81 -13.03 10.93
CA MET A 36 -16.87 -12.57 10.02
C MET A 36 -16.55 -12.87 8.54
N LEU A 37 -15.90 -14.00 8.31
CA LEU A 37 -15.32 -14.37 7.03
C LEU A 37 -16.32 -14.36 5.87
N THR A 38 -17.54 -14.86 6.10
CA THR A 38 -18.59 -14.91 5.07
C THR A 38 -18.97 -13.54 4.55
N GLU A 39 -19.16 -12.59 5.45
CA GLU A 39 -19.53 -11.20 5.13
C GLU A 39 -18.39 -10.48 4.40
N VAL A 40 -17.17 -10.67 4.86
CA VAL A 40 -15.99 -10.04 4.25
C VAL A 40 -15.70 -10.63 2.87
N GLN A 41 -15.79 -11.94 2.70
CA GLN A 41 -15.65 -12.57 1.39
C GLN A 41 -16.73 -12.11 0.40
N ALA A 42 -17.97 -11.88 0.86
CA ALA A 42 -19.02 -11.29 0.03
C ALA A 42 -18.69 -9.85 -0.40
N CYS A 43 -18.11 -9.06 0.49
CA CYS A 43 -17.60 -7.71 0.19
C CYS A 43 -16.47 -7.77 -0.86
N PHE A 44 -15.47 -8.62 -0.64
CA PHE A 44 -14.37 -8.82 -1.58
C PHE A 44 -14.84 -9.31 -2.96
N ALA A 45 -15.84 -10.19 -3.01
CA ALA A 45 -16.45 -10.61 -4.26
C ALA A 45 -17.14 -9.44 -5.00
N ALA A 46 -17.79 -8.54 -4.27
CA ALA A 46 -18.37 -7.33 -4.86
C ALA A 46 -17.28 -6.37 -5.39
N ILE A 47 -16.20 -6.16 -4.65
CA ILE A 47 -15.03 -5.38 -5.08
C ILE A 47 -14.41 -6.02 -6.33
N ALA A 48 -14.16 -7.32 -6.31
CA ALA A 48 -13.59 -8.08 -7.44
C ALA A 48 -14.44 -7.94 -8.70
N ARG A 49 -15.77 -7.96 -8.56
CA ARG A 49 -16.70 -7.74 -9.68
C ARG A 49 -16.52 -6.36 -10.31
N GLU A 50 -16.43 -5.32 -9.51
CA GLU A 50 -16.28 -3.96 -10.01
C GLU A 50 -14.92 -3.72 -10.68
N ILE A 51 -13.85 -4.27 -10.10
CA ILE A 51 -12.50 -4.19 -10.70
C ILE A 51 -12.46 -4.95 -12.02
N ALA A 52 -12.88 -6.21 -12.04
CA ALA A 52 -12.75 -7.08 -13.21
C ALA A 52 -13.61 -6.66 -14.41
N GLN A 53 -14.57 -5.74 -14.24
CA GLN A 53 -15.29 -5.10 -15.35
C GLN A 53 -14.46 -4.03 -16.07
N ARG A 54 -13.43 -3.49 -15.44
CA ARG A 54 -12.68 -2.32 -15.91
C ARG A 54 -11.22 -2.61 -16.21
N GLU A 55 -10.59 -3.46 -15.43
CA GLU A 55 -9.16 -3.71 -15.49
C GLU A 55 -8.78 -5.12 -14.99
N LEU A 56 -7.50 -5.45 -15.06
CA LEU A 56 -7.01 -6.74 -14.57
C LEU A 56 -7.09 -6.79 -13.04
N LEU A 57 -7.44 -7.95 -12.54
CA LEU A 57 -7.46 -8.27 -11.12
C LEU A 57 -6.54 -9.45 -10.84
N LEU A 58 -5.55 -9.25 -10.00
CA LEU A 58 -4.75 -10.31 -9.40
C LEU A 58 -5.33 -10.64 -8.01
N ILE A 59 -5.76 -11.87 -7.83
CA ILE A 59 -6.17 -12.40 -6.53
C ILE A 59 -5.06 -13.29 -5.99
N VAL A 60 -4.51 -12.90 -4.85
CA VAL A 60 -3.52 -13.68 -4.10
C VAL A 60 -4.24 -14.41 -2.97
N THR A 61 -4.07 -15.72 -2.88
CA THR A 61 -4.78 -16.56 -1.91
C THR A 61 -4.12 -17.93 -1.78
N PRO A 62 -4.13 -18.57 -0.60
CA PRO A 62 -3.73 -19.97 -0.46
C PRO A 62 -4.71 -20.97 -1.11
N GLU A 63 -5.95 -20.54 -1.42
CA GLU A 63 -7.04 -21.42 -1.86
C GLU A 63 -7.69 -20.94 -3.19
N PRO A 64 -6.95 -20.85 -4.31
CA PRO A 64 -7.43 -20.24 -5.56
C PRO A 64 -8.68 -20.92 -6.13
N GLU A 65 -8.82 -22.24 -6.05
CA GLU A 65 -9.98 -22.94 -6.60
C GLU A 65 -11.25 -22.70 -5.78
N GLU A 66 -11.14 -22.50 -4.47
CA GLU A 66 -12.29 -22.14 -3.63
C GLU A 66 -12.76 -20.71 -3.92
N VAL A 67 -11.83 -19.76 -4.02
CA VAL A 67 -12.16 -18.37 -4.38
C VAL A 67 -12.78 -18.29 -5.76
N LYS A 68 -12.24 -19.03 -6.72
CA LYS A 68 -12.79 -19.11 -8.08
C LYS A 68 -14.23 -19.63 -8.10
N LYS A 69 -14.55 -20.65 -7.31
CA LYS A 69 -15.93 -21.14 -7.17
C LYS A 69 -16.87 -20.07 -6.60
N GLN A 70 -16.39 -19.29 -5.62
CA GLN A 70 -17.19 -18.24 -4.98
C GLN A 70 -17.56 -17.12 -5.95
N ILE A 71 -16.62 -16.68 -6.82
CA ILE A 71 -16.81 -15.46 -7.63
C ILE A 71 -17.18 -15.71 -9.10
N SER A 72 -16.99 -16.93 -9.63
CA SER A 72 -17.11 -17.21 -11.07
C SER A 72 -18.48 -16.89 -11.69
N ALA A 73 -19.54 -16.90 -10.91
CA ALA A 73 -20.89 -16.59 -11.39
C ALA A 73 -21.17 -15.09 -11.57
N THR A 74 -20.37 -14.23 -10.93
CA THR A 74 -20.66 -12.78 -10.82
C THR A 74 -19.52 -11.87 -11.29
N VAL A 75 -18.31 -12.40 -11.47
CA VAL A 75 -17.10 -11.66 -11.83
C VAL A 75 -16.67 -12.00 -13.26
N ASN A 76 -16.19 -11.02 -14.01
CA ASN A 76 -15.61 -11.23 -15.33
C ASN A 76 -14.27 -11.96 -15.23
N MET A 77 -14.31 -13.28 -15.27
CA MET A 77 -13.15 -14.16 -15.09
C MET A 77 -12.06 -14.01 -16.16
N GLN A 78 -12.33 -13.37 -17.29
CA GLN A 78 -11.32 -13.11 -18.31
C GLN A 78 -10.24 -12.12 -17.82
N ASN A 79 -10.64 -11.21 -16.94
CA ASN A 79 -9.78 -10.20 -16.36
C ASN A 79 -9.19 -10.61 -15.00
N VAL A 80 -9.47 -11.83 -14.52
CA VAL A 80 -8.96 -12.30 -13.22
C VAL A 80 -7.77 -13.24 -13.42
N ARG A 81 -6.77 -13.07 -12.58
CA ARG A 81 -5.65 -13.99 -12.41
C ARG A 81 -5.58 -14.41 -10.95
N PHE A 82 -5.27 -15.67 -10.71
CA PHE A 82 -5.10 -16.22 -9.37
C PHE A 82 -3.66 -16.61 -9.16
N MET A 83 -3.10 -16.16 -8.07
CA MET A 83 -1.79 -16.55 -7.60
C MET A 83 -1.95 -17.33 -6.29
N GLU A 84 -1.54 -18.59 -6.31
CA GLU A 84 -1.48 -19.41 -5.09
C GLU A 84 -0.29 -18.96 -4.25
N CYS A 85 -0.57 -18.42 -3.07
CA CYS A 85 0.43 -17.94 -2.15
C CYS A 85 -0.16 -17.93 -0.73
N GLU A 86 0.64 -18.37 0.24
CA GLU A 86 0.34 -18.19 1.66
C GLU A 86 0.38 -16.71 2.02
N THR A 87 -0.59 -16.26 2.83
CA THR A 87 -0.70 -14.87 3.29
C THR A 87 -0.92 -14.80 4.79
N ASN A 88 -0.56 -13.67 5.42
CA ASN A 88 -0.91 -13.41 6.81
C ASN A 88 -2.26 -12.71 6.89
N ASP A 89 -2.49 -11.66 6.07
CA ASP A 89 -3.75 -10.90 6.04
C ASP A 89 -4.04 -10.31 4.65
N THR A 90 -4.98 -9.37 4.56
CA THR A 90 -5.60 -8.89 3.31
C THR A 90 -5.09 -7.54 2.83
N TRP A 91 -4.18 -6.91 3.54
CA TRP A 91 -3.79 -5.50 3.40
C TRP A 91 -2.77 -5.27 2.29
N ALA A 92 -3.18 -5.57 1.05
CA ALA A 92 -2.33 -5.47 -0.14
C ALA A 92 -1.79 -4.03 -0.38
N ARG A 93 -2.47 -3.00 0.11
CA ARG A 93 -1.98 -1.63 0.07
C ARG A 93 -0.63 -1.49 0.79
N ASP A 94 -0.45 -2.20 1.91
CA ASP A 94 0.69 -2.00 2.80
C ASP A 94 1.87 -2.92 2.47
N HIS A 95 1.59 -4.17 2.08
CA HIS A 95 2.63 -5.13 1.72
C HIS A 95 2.92 -5.22 0.22
N GLY A 96 2.10 -4.60 -0.63
CA GLY A 96 2.25 -4.64 -2.07
C GLY A 96 3.42 -3.79 -2.59
N ALA A 97 3.88 -4.08 -3.80
CA ALA A 97 4.94 -3.30 -4.44
C ALA A 97 4.55 -1.84 -4.62
N ILE A 98 5.48 -0.93 -4.34
CA ILE A 98 5.35 0.47 -4.72
C ILE A 98 5.90 0.64 -6.13
N THR A 99 5.06 1.07 -7.05
CA THR A 99 5.39 1.14 -8.48
C THR A 99 5.97 2.51 -8.83
N MET A 100 7.14 2.51 -9.47
CA MET A 100 7.70 3.66 -10.16
C MET A 100 7.57 3.47 -11.67
N LEU A 101 7.34 4.53 -12.42
CA LEU A 101 7.20 4.50 -13.88
C LEU A 101 8.28 5.34 -14.56
N ASP A 102 8.87 4.80 -15.62
CA ASP A 102 9.78 5.51 -16.51
C ASP A 102 9.46 5.18 -17.99
N SER A 103 10.30 5.66 -18.90
CA SER A 103 10.14 5.39 -20.35
C SER A 103 10.36 3.93 -20.75
N GLU A 104 10.97 3.12 -19.90
CA GLU A 104 11.22 1.70 -20.13
C GLU A 104 10.15 0.80 -19.51
N GLY A 105 9.30 1.34 -18.63
CA GLY A 105 8.20 0.64 -18.00
C GLY A 105 8.11 0.83 -16.49
N ALA A 106 7.59 -0.19 -15.81
CA ALA A 106 7.38 -0.19 -14.37
C ALA A 106 8.60 -0.78 -13.62
N SER A 107 8.97 -0.13 -12.53
CA SER A 107 9.84 -0.68 -11.50
C SER A 107 9.01 -0.96 -10.25
N LEU A 108 9.06 -2.19 -9.77
CA LEU A 108 8.28 -2.69 -8.64
C LEU A 108 9.20 -2.73 -7.41
N LEU A 109 9.09 -1.72 -6.56
CA LEU A 109 9.91 -1.57 -5.37
C LEU A 109 9.29 -2.40 -4.24
N ASP A 110 10.02 -3.40 -3.78
CA ASP A 110 9.61 -4.33 -2.74
C ASP A 110 10.24 -3.92 -1.41
N PHE A 111 9.48 -3.14 -0.62
CA PHE A 111 9.86 -2.68 0.71
C PHE A 111 9.53 -3.73 1.77
N MET A 112 10.19 -3.64 2.92
CA MET A 112 9.88 -4.48 4.06
C MET A 112 8.55 -4.03 4.69
N PHE A 113 7.59 -4.94 4.73
CA PHE A 113 6.41 -4.82 5.57
C PHE A 113 6.65 -5.57 6.88
N ASN A 114 6.50 -4.91 8.01
CA ASN A 114 6.76 -5.53 9.33
C ASN A 114 5.54 -5.61 10.24
N GLY A 115 4.35 -5.64 9.64
CA GLY A 115 3.10 -5.76 10.39
C GLY A 115 2.81 -4.50 11.22
N TRP A 116 2.92 -3.32 10.59
CA TRP A 116 2.65 -2.00 11.17
C TRP A 116 3.46 -1.73 12.44
N GLY A 117 4.75 -1.93 12.36
CA GLY A 117 5.64 -1.70 13.49
C GLY A 117 5.68 -2.87 14.48
N LEU A 118 5.71 -4.12 13.98
CA LEU A 118 5.81 -5.38 14.73
C LEU A 118 4.56 -5.72 15.56
N LYS A 119 3.40 -5.22 15.21
CA LYS A 119 2.13 -5.52 15.89
C LYS A 119 1.53 -6.86 15.43
N PHE A 120 1.75 -7.22 14.15
CA PHE A 120 1.17 -8.40 13.51
C PHE A 120 2.21 -9.20 12.73
N ALA A 121 1.90 -10.48 12.44
CA ALA A 121 2.72 -11.30 11.59
C ALA A 121 2.71 -10.78 10.13
N SER A 122 3.87 -10.83 9.45
CA SER A 122 4.03 -10.32 8.08
C SER A 122 5.00 -11.16 7.25
N ASP A 123 5.45 -12.28 7.78
CA ASP A 123 6.46 -13.14 7.16
C ASP A 123 6.02 -13.74 5.82
N LYS A 124 4.72 -14.00 5.64
CA LYS A 124 4.15 -14.50 4.39
C LYS A 124 3.87 -13.36 3.42
N ASP A 125 3.28 -12.26 3.88
CA ASP A 125 2.91 -11.10 3.06
C ASP A 125 4.13 -10.46 2.41
N ASN A 126 5.28 -10.43 3.09
CA ASN A 126 6.57 -9.98 2.53
C ASN A 126 7.09 -10.82 1.36
N LEU A 127 6.54 -12.00 1.10
CA LEU A 127 6.97 -12.84 -0.01
C LEU A 127 6.14 -12.62 -1.29
N ILE A 128 4.97 -11.99 -1.18
CA ILE A 128 3.97 -11.90 -2.24
C ILE A 128 4.53 -11.15 -3.45
N THR A 129 5.07 -9.95 -3.27
CA THR A 129 5.60 -9.13 -4.37
C THR A 129 6.67 -9.88 -5.17
N ARG A 130 7.67 -10.45 -4.51
CA ARG A 130 8.73 -11.20 -5.17
C ARG A 130 8.18 -12.41 -5.91
N GLN A 131 7.31 -13.21 -5.28
CA GLN A 131 6.72 -14.39 -5.91
C GLN A 131 5.86 -14.01 -7.13
N ALA A 132 5.11 -12.91 -7.06
CA ALA A 132 4.28 -12.42 -8.16
C ALA A 132 5.12 -11.99 -9.37
N VAL A 133 6.28 -11.39 -9.15
CA VAL A 133 7.22 -11.05 -10.22
C VAL A 133 7.90 -12.29 -10.79
N GLU A 134 8.44 -13.16 -9.96
CA GLU A 134 9.12 -14.40 -10.37
C GLU A 134 8.19 -15.34 -11.15
N SER A 135 6.91 -15.36 -10.83
CA SER A 135 5.87 -16.17 -11.49
C SER A 135 5.22 -15.46 -12.70
N GLY A 136 5.61 -14.23 -13.00
CA GLY A 136 5.11 -13.44 -14.15
C GLY A 136 3.69 -12.91 -13.99
N PHE A 137 3.14 -12.85 -12.77
CA PHE A 137 1.86 -12.20 -12.48
C PHE A 137 1.97 -10.68 -12.51
N LEU A 138 3.09 -10.14 -12.03
CA LEU A 138 3.43 -8.72 -12.11
C LEU A 138 4.54 -8.51 -13.14
N ASN A 139 4.30 -7.61 -14.10
CA ASN A 139 5.25 -7.25 -15.13
C ASN A 139 5.95 -5.94 -14.75
N GLY A 140 7.26 -6.01 -14.56
CA GLY A 140 8.09 -4.87 -14.21
C GLY A 140 9.46 -5.30 -13.73
N ARG A 141 10.34 -4.34 -13.57
CA ARG A 141 11.66 -4.57 -13.00
C ARG A 141 11.54 -4.69 -11.48
N TYR A 142 11.83 -5.85 -10.93
CA TYR A 142 11.88 -6.03 -9.48
C TYR A 142 13.06 -5.26 -8.87
N VAL A 143 12.75 -4.46 -7.84
CA VAL A 143 13.75 -3.67 -7.11
C VAL A 143 13.63 -3.98 -5.62
N ASN A 144 14.60 -4.72 -5.09
CA ASN A 144 14.66 -5.08 -3.67
C ASN A 144 14.95 -3.83 -2.82
N ARG A 145 14.04 -3.50 -1.91
CA ARG A 145 14.12 -2.43 -0.89
C ARG A 145 13.87 -2.97 0.52
N LEU A 146 13.96 -4.27 0.73
CA LEU A 146 13.70 -4.94 2.02
C LEU A 146 14.61 -4.49 3.17
N GLY A 147 15.60 -3.64 2.92
CA GLY A 147 16.40 -2.99 3.96
C GLY A 147 15.75 -1.74 4.58
N PHE A 148 14.57 -1.33 4.10
CA PHE A 148 13.82 -0.19 4.61
C PHE A 148 12.35 -0.59 4.79
N ILE A 149 11.77 -0.24 5.94
CA ILE A 149 10.37 -0.55 6.27
C ILE A 149 9.50 0.58 5.75
N LEU A 150 8.54 0.24 4.86
CA LEU A 150 7.60 1.19 4.29
C LEU A 150 6.32 0.48 3.88
N GLU A 151 5.22 0.96 4.35
CA GLU A 151 3.87 0.55 3.95
C GLU A 151 3.31 1.52 2.89
N GLY A 152 2.60 1.00 1.89
CA GLY A 152 1.99 1.84 0.84
C GLY A 152 0.98 2.85 1.37
N GLY A 153 0.25 2.51 2.44
CA GLY A 153 -0.71 3.40 3.09
C GLY A 153 -0.08 4.56 3.86
N SER A 154 1.24 4.47 4.17
CA SER A 154 1.97 5.53 4.86
C SER A 154 2.40 6.69 3.96
N ILE A 155 2.17 6.61 2.64
CA ILE A 155 2.61 7.62 1.67
C ILE A 155 1.51 8.00 0.67
N GLU A 156 1.49 9.27 0.27
CA GLU A 156 0.68 9.82 -0.81
C GLU A 156 1.57 10.59 -1.79
N SER A 157 1.30 10.48 -3.10
CA SER A 157 2.09 11.14 -4.15
C SER A 157 1.21 12.01 -5.05
N ASP A 158 1.72 13.18 -5.43
CA ASP A 158 1.11 14.04 -6.46
C ASP A 158 1.52 13.66 -7.89
N GLY A 159 2.46 12.72 -8.04
CA GLY A 159 3.04 12.36 -9.34
C GLY A 159 4.00 13.40 -9.93
N LEU A 160 4.27 14.49 -9.21
CA LEU A 160 5.10 15.60 -9.67
C LEU A 160 6.35 15.84 -8.80
N GLY A 161 6.54 14.94 -7.82
CA GLY A 161 7.69 14.94 -6.92
C GLY A 161 7.39 15.45 -5.51
N THR A 162 6.12 15.59 -5.13
CA THR A 162 5.71 15.79 -3.74
C THR A 162 5.19 14.50 -3.16
N LEU A 163 5.67 14.16 -1.96
CA LEU A 163 5.16 13.05 -1.16
C LEU A 163 4.59 13.61 0.14
N LEU A 164 3.43 13.12 0.56
CA LEU A 164 2.81 13.42 1.85
C LEU A 164 2.88 12.18 2.74
N THR A 165 3.23 12.37 4.00
CA THR A 165 3.32 11.29 5.01
C THR A 165 3.05 11.83 6.40
N THR A 166 3.06 10.95 7.42
CA THR A 166 2.94 11.31 8.83
C THR A 166 4.24 11.05 9.58
N SER A 167 4.54 11.90 10.56
CA SER A 167 5.71 11.69 11.41
C SER A 167 5.51 10.53 12.38
N GLU A 168 4.30 10.32 12.88
CA GLU A 168 3.99 9.23 13.80
C GLU A 168 4.29 7.87 13.18
N CYS A 169 3.92 7.67 11.91
CA CYS A 169 4.19 6.42 11.21
C CYS A 169 5.68 6.24 10.89
N LEU A 170 6.27 7.15 10.11
CA LEU A 170 7.61 6.92 9.58
C LEU A 170 8.73 7.08 10.63
N LEU A 171 8.51 7.85 11.69
CA LEU A 171 9.45 8.00 12.80
C LEU A 171 9.20 7.00 13.94
N SER A 172 8.24 6.09 13.78
CA SER A 172 8.00 5.03 14.76
C SER A 172 9.28 4.21 14.99
N PRO A 173 9.68 4.00 16.27
CA PRO A 173 10.92 3.30 16.61
C PRO A 173 10.93 1.84 16.14
N ASN A 174 9.76 1.26 15.89
CA ASN A 174 9.61 -0.12 15.44
C ASN A 174 9.69 -0.27 13.90
N ARG A 175 9.89 0.82 13.16
CA ARG A 175 10.14 0.80 11.71
C ARG A 175 11.62 1.08 11.43
N ASN A 176 11.95 2.30 11.04
CA ASN A 176 13.32 2.69 10.71
C ASN A 176 13.98 3.47 11.87
N GLY A 177 13.75 3.07 13.12
CA GLY A 177 14.11 3.82 14.33
C GLY A 177 15.61 4.09 14.55
N GLN A 178 16.48 3.62 13.65
CA GLN A 178 17.91 3.99 13.61
C GLN A 178 18.15 5.30 12.83
N MET A 179 17.15 5.77 12.09
CA MET A 179 17.24 6.92 11.20
C MET A 179 16.50 8.12 11.80
N SER A 180 17.09 9.30 11.62
CA SER A 180 16.45 10.58 11.90
C SER A 180 15.42 10.92 10.79
N ARG A 181 14.58 11.94 11.05
CA ARG A 181 13.64 12.49 10.06
C ARG A 181 14.35 12.89 8.75
N ASP A 182 15.46 13.61 8.87
CA ASP A 182 16.24 14.08 7.71
C ASP A 182 16.80 12.90 6.90
N GLU A 183 17.30 11.85 7.57
CA GLU A 183 17.82 10.66 6.89
C GLU A 183 16.70 9.85 6.20
N ILE A 184 15.50 9.79 6.78
CA ILE A 184 14.33 9.15 6.14
C ILE A 184 13.89 9.99 4.93
N GLU A 185 13.80 11.31 5.06
CA GLU A 185 13.45 12.22 3.97
C GLU A 185 14.45 12.14 2.82
N ASP A 186 15.75 12.18 3.10
CA ASP A 186 16.81 12.02 2.11
C ASP A 186 16.71 10.67 1.38
N TYR A 187 16.41 9.59 2.12
CA TYR A 187 16.21 8.27 1.55
C TYR A 187 15.00 8.24 0.60
N LEU A 188 13.84 8.75 1.03
CA LEU A 188 12.62 8.78 0.22
C LEU A 188 12.81 9.67 -1.01
N CYS A 189 13.42 10.85 -0.85
CA CYS A 189 13.73 11.74 -1.97
C CYS A 189 14.65 11.07 -2.99
N SER A 190 15.64 10.32 -2.53
CA SER A 190 16.57 9.59 -3.40
C SER A 190 15.88 8.44 -4.14
N VAL A 191 15.05 7.64 -3.43
CA VAL A 191 14.43 6.42 -3.99
C VAL A 191 13.29 6.75 -4.94
N PHE A 192 12.45 7.71 -4.58
CA PHE A 192 11.28 8.11 -5.36
C PHE A 192 11.50 9.32 -6.27
N HIS A 193 12.74 9.86 -6.32
CA HIS A 193 13.13 11.05 -7.09
C HIS A 193 12.26 12.27 -6.75
N LEU A 194 12.01 12.49 -5.45
CA LEU A 194 11.16 13.56 -4.98
C LEU A 194 11.90 14.91 -4.95
N LYS A 195 11.12 15.98 -4.99
CA LYS A 195 11.53 17.35 -4.76
C LYS A 195 11.36 17.76 -3.29
N GLN A 196 10.35 17.16 -2.63
CA GLN A 196 10.00 17.46 -1.24
C GLN A 196 9.15 16.35 -0.62
N VAL A 197 9.21 16.28 0.70
CA VAL A 197 8.30 15.49 1.54
C VAL A 197 7.55 16.43 2.45
N LEU A 198 6.22 16.31 2.47
CA LEU A 198 5.35 17.03 3.41
C LEU A 198 5.01 16.10 4.56
N TRP A 199 5.20 16.59 5.79
CA TRP A 199 4.98 15.81 6.99
C TRP A 199 3.77 16.35 7.76
N LEU A 200 2.81 15.48 8.06
CA LEU A 200 1.79 15.74 9.05
C LEU A 200 2.32 15.32 10.42
N ASP A 201 2.53 16.29 11.29
CA ASP A 201 3.06 16.05 12.64
C ASP A 201 1.94 15.80 13.66
N HIS A 202 0.69 15.88 13.23
CA HIS A 202 -0.52 15.64 14.00
C HIS A 202 -1.51 14.82 13.17
N GLY A 203 -2.52 14.28 13.83
CA GLY A 203 -3.53 13.44 13.25
C GLY A 203 -3.66 12.14 14.03
N TYR A 204 -4.89 11.79 14.42
CA TYR A 204 -5.18 10.59 15.20
C TYR A 204 -6.60 10.12 14.91
N LEU A 205 -6.77 8.82 14.78
CA LEU A 205 -8.07 8.15 14.72
C LEU A 205 -8.08 6.97 15.71
N ALA A 206 -9.07 6.93 16.58
CA ALA A 206 -9.23 5.83 17.54
C ALA A 206 -9.42 4.50 16.82
N GLY A 207 -8.69 3.47 17.26
CA GLY A 207 -8.74 2.14 16.66
C GLY A 207 -7.83 1.96 15.44
N ASP A 208 -7.05 2.98 15.06
CA ASP A 208 -6.02 2.83 14.03
C ASP A 208 -4.81 2.05 14.58
N ASP A 209 -4.46 0.95 13.92
CA ASP A 209 -3.31 0.10 14.26
C ASP A 209 -2.05 0.41 13.45
N THR A 210 -2.13 1.41 12.54
CA THR A 210 -1.09 1.68 11.55
C THR A 210 -0.05 2.71 12.02
N ASP A 211 -0.23 3.34 13.18
CA ASP A 211 0.47 4.53 13.64
C ASP A 211 0.19 5.75 12.73
N SER A 212 -1.09 6.05 12.53
CA SER A 212 -1.58 7.21 11.76
C SER A 212 -1.10 7.21 10.29
N HIS A 213 -1.39 6.13 9.54
CA HIS A 213 -1.18 6.13 8.10
C HIS A 213 -1.82 7.35 7.44
N VAL A 214 -1.11 7.99 6.52
CA VAL A 214 -1.60 9.21 5.86
C VAL A 214 -2.87 8.98 5.05
N ASP A 215 -3.06 7.80 4.48
CA ASP A 215 -4.24 7.46 3.65
C ASP A 215 -5.54 7.35 4.46
N THR A 216 -5.46 7.21 5.79
CA THR A 216 -6.61 7.31 6.68
C THR A 216 -6.94 8.74 7.08
N LEU A 217 -6.01 9.68 6.93
CA LEU A 217 -6.09 11.06 7.40
C LEU A 217 -6.25 12.09 6.28
N ALA A 218 -5.46 11.97 5.22
CA ALA A 218 -5.43 12.94 4.13
C ALA A 218 -5.04 12.30 2.80
N ARG A 219 -5.75 12.63 1.72
CA ARG A 219 -5.52 12.10 0.38
C ARG A 219 -5.34 13.23 -0.63
N LEU A 220 -4.35 13.12 -1.50
CA LEU A 220 -4.22 14.00 -2.66
C LEU A 220 -5.30 13.62 -3.70
N CYS A 221 -6.08 14.61 -4.16
CA CYS A 221 -7.12 14.44 -5.17
C CYS A 221 -6.74 15.02 -6.52
N SER A 222 -5.80 15.96 -6.50
CA SER A 222 -5.13 16.57 -7.65
C SER A 222 -3.82 17.19 -7.16
N PRO A 223 -2.94 17.72 -8.03
CA PRO A 223 -1.69 18.35 -7.60
C PRO A 223 -1.84 19.54 -6.66
N ASP A 224 -3.03 20.11 -6.57
CA ASP A 224 -3.34 21.32 -5.80
C ASP A 224 -4.52 21.15 -4.84
N THR A 225 -5.01 19.92 -4.66
CA THR A 225 -6.20 19.63 -3.83
C THR A 225 -5.94 18.44 -2.92
N ILE A 226 -6.14 18.64 -1.62
CA ILE A 226 -6.08 17.60 -0.59
C ILE A 226 -7.45 17.47 0.07
N ALA A 227 -7.98 16.25 0.13
CA ALA A 227 -9.09 15.90 1.01
C ALA A 227 -8.52 15.38 2.33
N TYR A 228 -9.08 15.81 3.46
CA TYR A 228 -8.61 15.40 4.78
C TYR A 228 -9.77 15.18 5.75
N VAL A 229 -9.52 14.38 6.77
CA VAL A 229 -10.47 14.13 7.86
C VAL A 229 -10.51 15.32 8.79
N GLN A 230 -11.71 15.78 9.14
CA GLN A 230 -11.94 16.87 10.09
C GLN A 230 -12.95 16.47 11.14
N CYS A 231 -12.70 16.84 12.38
CA CYS A 231 -13.67 16.79 13.47
C CYS A 231 -14.09 18.22 13.85
N THR A 232 -15.39 18.46 13.97
CA THR A 232 -15.96 19.79 14.36
C THR A 232 -16.53 19.79 15.77
N ASP A 233 -16.67 18.64 16.41
CA ASP A 233 -17.13 18.52 17.78
C ASP A 233 -15.95 18.66 18.75
N THR A 234 -15.89 19.78 19.46
CA THR A 234 -14.82 20.09 20.42
C THR A 234 -14.79 19.18 21.65
N GLN A 235 -15.80 18.30 21.81
CA GLN A 235 -15.86 17.32 22.90
C GLN A 235 -15.44 15.91 22.43
N ASP A 236 -15.24 15.72 21.13
CA ASP A 236 -14.78 14.47 20.55
C ASP A 236 -13.28 14.27 20.80
N GLU A 237 -12.85 13.06 21.09
CA GLU A 237 -11.45 12.73 21.34
C GLU A 237 -10.50 13.02 20.17
N HIS A 238 -11.00 13.05 18.94
CA HIS A 238 -10.21 13.32 17.73
C HIS A 238 -10.05 14.82 17.44
N TYR A 239 -10.84 15.69 18.10
CA TYR A 239 -10.91 17.11 17.73
C TYR A 239 -9.54 17.78 17.73
N GLU A 240 -8.81 17.67 18.84
CA GLU A 240 -7.54 18.38 19.00
C GLU A 240 -6.49 17.93 17.96
N ALA A 241 -6.33 16.61 17.77
CA ALA A 241 -5.35 16.04 16.85
C ALA A 241 -5.66 16.40 15.39
N LEU A 242 -6.93 16.29 14.98
CA LEU A 242 -7.36 16.63 13.61
C LEU A 242 -7.42 18.13 13.35
N HIS A 243 -7.59 18.95 14.40
CA HIS A 243 -7.56 20.41 14.27
C HIS A 243 -6.13 20.95 14.10
N GLN A 244 -5.15 20.29 14.71
CA GLN A 244 -3.72 20.65 14.58
C GLN A 244 -3.10 20.12 13.28
N MET A 245 -3.62 19.02 12.72
CA MET A 245 -3.22 18.47 11.44
C MET A 245 -3.44 19.46 10.29
#